data_cf0311420d3235acf6bbcc69195ab0ce
#
_entry.id   cf0311420d3235acf6bbcc69195ab0ce
#
_cell.length_a   1.000
_cell.length_b   1.000
_cell.length_c   1.000
_cell.angle_alpha   90.00
_cell.angle_beta   90.00
_cell.angle_gamma   90.00
#
_symmetry.space_group_name_H-M   'P 1'
#
loop_
_entity.id
_entity.type
_entity.pdbx_description
1 polymer ?
#
loop_
_entity_poly.entity_id
_entity_poly.type
_entity_poly.pdbx_seq_one_letter_code
_entity_poly.pdbx_strand_id
1 'polypeptide(L)'
;MMAFSTTIFSQWYAQPSGTNYALKSLHFTDINTGYACGYNNVLKTTNGGTNWIKTTLEGNHQSIKFVDINTGYLAGDSGKIFKTTNGGSGWVLQSSGTVSHLTSVNFFNSQTGIVTGHNKTLLKTTNGGVNWFSISNIVWIVDFLSSKIIDENNYYVTGSDSYIIRTTNGGANWISYTHGEVNPLFTVEFINNSTGFATGCCGMFMSTTNAGVNWSQNFYLSLGFTFHSLKFINSVTGYCAGSNGMIYRSTSGGAFWDSTVTTTDETIYSVQMVNDNTGWAVGGFGTILKTTNGGGPGFPIGIEPVSEIIPRKFSLYQNYPNPFNPVTKIIFDITAKGRSERTKINLSVFDVTGKQVAELVNTEIAPGIYEAEFDGSNHPSGVYYYRLTTEGFVETRKMVLLK
;
A
#
# COMPACT_ATOMS: atom_id res chain seq x y z
N MET A 1 -8.72 -22.97 -34.18
CA MET A 1 -8.84 -21.73 -33.40
C MET A 1 -8.63 -22.13 -31.94
N MET A 2 -7.39 -22.12 -31.47
CA MET A 2 -7.10 -22.41 -30.05
C MET A 2 -7.21 -21.08 -29.27
N ALA A 3 -8.21 -20.98 -28.43
CA ALA A 3 -8.32 -19.89 -27.51
C ALA A 3 -7.23 -20.06 -26.44
N PHE A 4 -6.19 -19.23 -26.47
CA PHE A 4 -5.27 -19.08 -25.35
C PHE A 4 -6.03 -18.34 -24.25
N SER A 5 -6.52 -19.09 -23.27
CA SER A 5 -6.95 -18.54 -22.00
C SER A 5 -5.71 -17.95 -21.33
N THR A 6 -5.56 -16.63 -21.35
CA THR A 6 -4.63 -15.94 -20.47
C THR A 6 -5.18 -16.09 -19.06
N THR A 7 -4.69 -17.07 -18.35
CA THR A 7 -4.92 -17.19 -16.90
C THR A 7 -4.29 -15.98 -16.25
N ILE A 8 -5.09 -15.00 -15.88
CA ILE A 8 -4.66 -13.91 -15.00
C ILE A 8 -4.40 -14.56 -13.64
N PHE A 9 -3.14 -14.80 -13.32
CA PHE A 9 -2.79 -15.31 -12.00
C PHE A 9 -3.06 -14.21 -10.98
N SER A 10 -3.86 -14.54 -9.97
CA SER A 10 -4.05 -13.66 -8.83
C SER A 10 -2.71 -13.38 -8.16
N GLN A 11 -2.48 -12.10 -7.86
CA GLN A 11 -1.24 -11.63 -7.21
C GLN A 11 -1.36 -11.62 -5.70
N TRP A 12 -2.60 -11.69 -5.23
CA TRP A 12 -2.98 -11.84 -3.83
C TRP A 12 -3.83 -13.09 -3.67
N TYR A 13 -3.37 -14.02 -2.86
CA TYR A 13 -3.99 -15.34 -2.67
C TYR A 13 -4.72 -15.39 -1.34
N ALA A 14 -5.93 -15.96 -1.36
CA ALA A 14 -6.71 -16.17 -0.14
C ALA A 14 -6.01 -17.15 0.81
N GLN A 15 -6.04 -16.81 2.10
CA GLN A 15 -5.58 -17.65 3.22
C GLN A 15 -6.78 -17.96 4.12
N PRO A 16 -6.91 -19.21 4.64
CA PRO A 16 -8.01 -19.55 5.54
C PRO A 16 -7.83 -18.86 6.89
N SER A 17 -8.76 -17.99 7.25
CA SER A 17 -8.74 -17.27 8.54
C SER A 17 -9.42 -18.04 9.69
N GLY A 18 -10.28 -19.00 9.38
CA GLY A 18 -11.10 -19.71 10.38
C GLY A 18 -12.21 -18.85 11.00
N THR A 19 -12.59 -17.73 10.37
CA THR A 19 -13.69 -16.86 10.80
C THR A 19 -14.43 -16.25 9.61
N ASN A 20 -15.71 -15.91 9.79
CA ASN A 20 -16.52 -15.15 8.84
C ASN A 20 -16.73 -13.69 9.29
N TYR A 21 -16.15 -13.29 10.41
CA TYR A 21 -16.21 -11.89 10.84
C TYR A 21 -15.16 -11.04 10.15
N ALA A 22 -15.51 -9.79 9.87
CA ALA A 22 -14.57 -8.83 9.28
C ALA A 22 -13.33 -8.65 10.16
N LEU A 23 -12.18 -8.67 9.51
CA LEU A 23 -10.88 -8.38 10.11
C LEU A 23 -10.51 -6.93 9.77
N LYS A 24 -10.36 -6.09 10.79
CA LYS A 24 -10.24 -4.63 10.65
C LYS A 24 -8.80 -4.15 10.53
N SER A 25 -7.87 -4.85 11.17
CA SER A 25 -6.46 -4.45 11.20
C SER A 25 -5.56 -5.66 11.25
N LEU A 26 -4.38 -5.52 10.66
CA LEU A 26 -3.33 -6.53 10.73
C LEU A 26 -1.99 -5.92 11.12
N HIS A 27 -1.12 -6.72 11.74
CA HIS A 27 0.26 -6.36 12.03
C HIS A 27 1.16 -7.57 11.97
N PHE A 28 2.17 -7.54 11.10
CA PHE A 28 3.24 -8.52 11.04
C PHE A 28 4.50 -7.93 11.70
N THR A 29 5.09 -8.68 12.62
CA THR A 29 6.36 -8.33 13.26
C THR A 29 7.56 -8.80 12.45
N ASP A 30 7.35 -9.87 11.68
CA ASP A 30 8.33 -10.45 10.74
C ASP A 30 7.59 -11.26 9.65
N ILE A 31 8.32 -11.92 8.75
CA ILE A 31 7.75 -12.70 7.64
C ILE A 31 6.93 -13.92 8.08
N ASN A 32 7.10 -14.39 9.31
CA ASN A 32 6.43 -15.58 9.85
C ASN A 32 5.33 -15.22 10.84
N THR A 33 5.56 -14.18 11.66
CA THR A 33 4.70 -13.86 12.81
C THR A 33 3.81 -12.65 12.49
N GLY A 34 2.51 -12.88 12.52
CA GLY A 34 1.52 -11.85 12.24
C GLY A 34 0.26 -12.00 13.07
N TYR A 35 -0.48 -10.91 13.14
CA TYR A 35 -1.71 -10.78 13.91
C TYR A 35 -2.76 -10.06 13.08
N ALA A 36 -4.04 -10.46 13.26
CA ALA A 36 -5.18 -9.75 12.72
C ALA A 36 -6.27 -9.65 13.78
N CYS A 37 -7.05 -8.58 13.76
CA CYS A 37 -8.12 -8.38 14.72
C CYS A 37 -9.43 -7.96 14.05
N GLY A 38 -10.53 -8.27 14.71
CA GLY A 38 -11.89 -7.92 14.30
C GLY A 38 -12.91 -8.18 15.41
N TYR A 39 -14.14 -8.46 15.03
CA TYR A 39 -15.23 -8.70 15.99
C TYR A 39 -15.00 -9.99 16.78
N ASN A 40 -14.83 -9.85 18.10
CA ASN A 40 -14.59 -10.95 19.07
C ASN A 40 -13.38 -11.85 18.74
N ASN A 41 -12.46 -11.40 17.88
CA ASN A 41 -11.37 -12.24 17.43
C ASN A 41 -10.05 -11.51 17.37
N VAL A 42 -9.00 -12.20 17.82
CA VAL A 42 -7.60 -11.94 17.49
C VAL A 42 -7.04 -13.21 16.88
N LEU A 43 -6.50 -13.07 15.69
CA LEU A 43 -5.84 -14.17 14.97
C LEU A 43 -4.33 -13.98 15.08
N LYS A 44 -3.60 -15.08 15.25
CA LYS A 44 -2.13 -15.11 15.23
C LYS A 44 -1.63 -16.18 14.28
N THR A 45 -0.64 -15.85 13.48
CA THR A 45 0.16 -16.81 12.71
C THR A 45 1.61 -16.80 13.17
N THR A 46 2.30 -17.92 13.04
CA THR A 46 3.76 -18.07 13.25
C THR A 46 4.44 -18.76 12.08
N ASN A 47 3.72 -18.92 10.97
CA ASN A 47 4.18 -19.57 9.73
C ASN A 47 3.78 -18.79 8.46
N GLY A 48 3.78 -17.45 8.57
CA GLY A 48 3.52 -16.57 7.43
C GLY A 48 2.12 -16.70 6.85
N GLY A 49 1.11 -16.96 7.70
CA GLY A 49 -0.29 -17.02 7.31
C GLY A 49 -0.74 -18.38 6.77
N THR A 50 0.13 -19.41 6.74
CA THR A 50 -0.27 -20.76 6.35
C THR A 50 -1.37 -21.28 7.28
N ASN A 51 -1.25 -21.00 8.58
CA ASN A 51 -2.26 -21.28 9.59
C ASN A 51 -2.46 -20.06 10.48
N TRP A 52 -3.71 -19.82 10.86
CA TRP A 52 -4.10 -18.78 11.80
C TRP A 52 -4.76 -19.39 13.03
N ILE A 53 -4.23 -19.09 14.19
CA ILE A 53 -4.77 -19.53 15.49
C ILE A 53 -5.68 -18.42 16.00
N LYS A 54 -6.94 -18.75 16.25
CA LYS A 54 -7.95 -17.81 16.73
C LYS A 54 -7.99 -17.79 18.25
N THR A 55 -7.87 -16.62 18.85
CA THR A 55 -8.19 -16.33 20.24
C THR A 55 -9.47 -15.52 20.30
N THR A 56 -10.46 -16.00 21.04
CA THR A 56 -11.69 -15.23 21.30
C THR A 56 -11.38 -14.18 22.35
N LEU A 57 -11.54 -12.92 21.98
CA LEU A 57 -11.41 -11.76 22.86
C LEU A 57 -12.63 -10.87 22.61
N GLU A 58 -13.45 -10.69 23.64
CA GLU A 58 -14.72 -9.98 23.51
C GLU A 58 -14.56 -8.51 23.17
N GLY A 59 -15.27 -8.06 22.14
CA GLY A 59 -15.31 -6.68 21.65
C GLY A 59 -15.08 -6.57 20.16
N ASN A 60 -15.33 -5.40 19.59
CA ASN A 60 -15.06 -5.11 18.20
C ASN A 60 -13.72 -4.35 18.12
N HIS A 61 -12.66 -5.10 17.79
CA HIS A 61 -11.30 -4.57 17.74
C HIS A 61 -11.06 -3.90 16.38
N GLN A 62 -10.72 -2.62 16.38
CA GLN A 62 -10.53 -1.82 15.16
C GLN A 62 -9.07 -1.74 14.73
N SER A 63 -8.14 -1.80 15.68
CA SER A 63 -6.72 -1.60 15.39
C SER A 63 -5.85 -2.50 16.27
N ILE A 64 -4.81 -3.09 15.65
CA ILE A 64 -3.78 -3.87 16.32
C ILE A 64 -2.41 -3.32 15.97
N LYS A 65 -1.54 -3.17 16.97
CA LYS A 65 -0.17 -2.69 16.81
C LYS A 65 0.77 -3.40 17.76
N PHE A 66 1.85 -3.95 17.24
CA PHE A 66 2.97 -4.46 18.02
C PHE A 66 4.14 -3.48 17.97
N VAL A 67 4.78 -3.27 19.09
CA VAL A 67 5.99 -2.45 19.24
C VAL A 67 7.27 -3.28 19.22
N ASP A 68 7.13 -4.55 19.57
CA ASP A 68 8.14 -5.61 19.45
C ASP A 68 7.44 -6.98 19.32
N ILE A 69 8.20 -8.09 19.28
CA ILE A 69 7.65 -9.45 19.09
C ILE A 69 6.75 -9.91 20.24
N ASN A 70 6.87 -9.31 21.42
CA ASN A 70 6.15 -9.70 22.64
C ASN A 70 5.05 -8.71 23.02
N THR A 71 5.28 -7.41 22.77
CA THR A 71 4.42 -6.33 23.26
C THR A 71 3.54 -5.79 22.16
N GLY A 72 2.23 -5.91 22.35
CA GLY A 72 1.24 -5.43 21.39
C GLY A 72 0.02 -4.81 22.07
N TYR A 73 -0.74 -4.06 21.30
CA TYR A 73 -1.93 -3.32 21.75
C TYR A 73 -3.07 -3.53 20.76
N LEU A 74 -4.29 -3.56 21.32
CA LEU A 74 -5.56 -3.52 20.58
C LEU A 74 -6.36 -2.31 21.04
N ALA A 75 -7.06 -1.67 20.12
CA ALA A 75 -8.05 -0.64 20.42
C ALA A 75 -9.38 -0.99 19.75
N GLY A 76 -10.50 -0.69 20.41
CA GLY A 76 -11.82 -1.03 19.90
C GLY A 76 -12.96 -0.32 20.61
N ASP A 77 -14.16 -0.88 20.48
CA ASP A 77 -15.37 -0.29 21.00
C ASP A 77 -15.39 -0.21 22.54
N SER A 78 -16.29 0.64 23.05
CA SER A 78 -16.49 0.88 24.49
C SER A 78 -15.20 1.31 25.22
N GLY A 79 -14.29 2.01 24.54
CA GLY A 79 -13.04 2.48 25.11
C GLY A 79 -12.02 1.37 25.44
N LYS A 80 -12.22 0.15 24.94
CA LYS A 80 -11.35 -0.99 25.27
C LYS A 80 -9.97 -0.83 24.64
N ILE A 81 -8.95 -0.84 25.47
CA ILE A 81 -7.55 -1.00 25.08
C ILE A 81 -7.03 -2.27 25.75
N PHE A 82 -6.53 -3.22 24.95
CA PHE A 82 -5.87 -4.41 25.50
C PHE A 82 -4.37 -4.34 25.22
N LYS A 83 -3.58 -4.87 26.14
CA LYS A 83 -2.13 -5.02 26.01
C LYS A 83 -1.74 -6.48 26.17
N THR A 84 -0.83 -6.95 25.33
CA THR A 84 -0.08 -8.20 25.52
C THR A 84 1.38 -7.91 25.77
N THR A 85 2.06 -8.77 26.55
CA THR A 85 3.51 -8.76 26.78
C THR A 85 4.14 -10.14 26.51
N ASN A 86 3.35 -11.05 25.92
CA ASN A 86 3.74 -12.43 25.64
C ASN A 86 3.40 -12.85 24.18
N GLY A 87 3.53 -11.88 23.26
CA GLY A 87 3.30 -12.14 21.83
C GLY A 87 1.88 -12.60 21.52
N GLY A 88 0.88 -12.01 22.18
CA GLY A 88 -0.54 -12.29 21.93
C GLY A 88 -1.06 -13.61 22.53
N SER A 89 -0.26 -14.28 23.35
CA SER A 89 -0.73 -15.49 24.07
C SER A 89 -1.72 -15.17 25.20
N GLY A 90 -1.77 -13.92 25.64
CA GLY A 90 -2.73 -13.37 26.59
C GLY A 90 -2.85 -11.87 26.40
N TRP A 91 -4.06 -11.35 26.67
CA TRP A 91 -4.38 -9.94 26.52
C TRP A 91 -4.98 -9.39 27.84
N VAL A 92 -4.48 -8.27 28.29
CA VAL A 92 -4.90 -7.63 29.55
C VAL A 92 -5.58 -6.29 29.23
N LEU A 93 -6.80 -6.11 29.71
CA LEU A 93 -7.53 -4.85 29.55
C LEU A 93 -6.83 -3.72 30.31
N GLN A 94 -6.62 -2.60 29.63
CA GLN A 94 -6.06 -1.38 30.19
C GLN A 94 -7.17 -0.36 30.45
N SER A 95 -7.01 0.50 31.46
CA SER A 95 -7.93 1.61 31.68
C SER A 95 -7.64 2.74 30.70
N SER A 96 -8.58 3.02 29.80
CA SER A 96 -8.48 4.12 28.83
C SER A 96 -9.03 5.45 29.35
N GLY A 97 -9.87 5.41 30.39
CA GLY A 97 -10.59 6.59 30.90
C GLY A 97 -11.73 7.08 30.01
N THR A 98 -12.15 6.31 29.02
CA THR A 98 -13.27 6.64 28.11
C THR A 98 -14.12 5.43 27.77
N VAL A 99 -15.35 5.67 27.31
CA VAL A 99 -16.26 4.68 26.76
C VAL A 99 -16.46 4.87 25.24
N SER A 100 -15.79 5.85 24.64
CA SER A 100 -15.87 6.11 23.20
C SER A 100 -15.32 4.96 22.40
N HIS A 101 -15.87 4.77 21.19
CA HIS A 101 -15.33 3.82 20.23
C HIS A 101 -13.94 4.24 19.77
N LEU A 102 -12.94 3.39 19.98
CA LEU A 102 -11.54 3.64 19.60
C LEU A 102 -11.28 3.06 18.22
N THR A 103 -10.62 3.84 17.37
CA THR A 103 -10.47 3.55 15.92
C THR A 103 -9.05 3.14 15.54
N SER A 104 -8.03 3.69 16.21
CA SER A 104 -6.63 3.42 15.89
C SER A 104 -5.76 3.45 17.14
N VAL A 105 -4.74 2.58 17.18
CA VAL A 105 -3.64 2.62 18.14
C VAL A 105 -2.31 2.64 17.41
N ASN A 106 -1.46 3.60 17.76
CA ASN A 106 -0.13 3.76 17.18
C ASN A 106 0.91 4.08 18.25
N PHE A 107 2.13 3.59 18.04
CA PHE A 107 3.26 3.81 18.92
C PHE A 107 4.47 4.29 18.12
N PHE A 108 5.19 5.26 18.69
CA PHE A 108 6.49 5.69 18.21
C PHE A 108 7.61 4.74 18.69
N ASN A 109 7.53 4.37 19.97
CA ASN A 109 8.45 3.43 20.63
C ASN A 109 7.67 2.61 21.68
N SER A 110 8.34 1.79 22.47
CA SER A 110 7.69 0.97 23.51
C SER A 110 7.00 1.77 24.63
N GLN A 111 7.27 3.08 24.75
CA GLN A 111 6.76 3.92 25.82
C GLN A 111 5.69 4.91 25.35
N THR A 112 5.89 5.53 24.17
CA THR A 112 5.06 6.63 23.69
C THR A 112 4.11 6.15 22.59
N GLY A 113 2.82 6.30 22.83
CA GLY A 113 1.77 5.94 21.89
C GLY A 113 0.56 6.85 21.98
N ILE A 114 -0.27 6.82 20.95
CA ILE A 114 -1.56 7.50 20.88
C ILE A 114 -2.66 6.55 20.44
N VAL A 115 -3.89 6.83 20.89
CA VAL A 115 -5.12 6.16 20.48
C VAL A 115 -6.12 7.21 20.04
N THR A 116 -6.73 6.99 18.88
CA THR A 116 -7.80 7.84 18.35
C THR A 116 -9.15 7.16 18.53
N GLY A 117 -10.23 7.95 18.49
CA GLY A 117 -11.59 7.43 18.56
C GLY A 117 -12.66 8.47 18.28
N HIS A 118 -13.90 8.02 18.34
CA HIS A 118 -15.07 8.87 18.14
C HIS A 118 -15.17 9.93 19.24
N ASN A 119 -16.04 10.93 19.00
CA ASN A 119 -16.28 12.04 19.93
C ASN A 119 -14.99 12.77 20.31
N LYS A 120 -14.14 13.10 19.31
CA LYS A 120 -12.82 13.74 19.47
C LYS A 120 -11.88 13.05 20.49
N THR A 121 -12.04 11.74 20.66
CA THR A 121 -11.19 10.99 21.58
C THR A 121 -9.78 10.90 21.04
N LEU A 122 -8.82 11.45 21.78
CA LEU A 122 -7.39 11.32 21.53
C LEU A 122 -6.70 11.07 22.87
N LEU A 123 -6.13 9.88 23.03
CA LEU A 123 -5.43 9.46 24.22
C LEU A 123 -3.93 9.35 23.93
N LYS A 124 -3.10 9.69 24.93
CA LYS A 124 -1.64 9.52 24.85
C LYS A 124 -1.14 8.73 26.06
N THR A 125 -0.17 7.87 25.82
CA THR A 125 0.66 7.25 26.85
C THR A 125 2.12 7.64 26.66
N THR A 126 2.87 7.72 27.75
CA THR A 126 4.33 7.92 27.79
C THR A 126 5.03 6.85 28.63
N ASN A 127 4.28 5.81 29.03
CA ASN A 127 4.75 4.72 29.89
C ASN A 127 4.27 3.34 29.39
N GLY A 128 4.18 3.18 28.07
CA GLY A 128 3.82 1.91 27.45
C GLY A 128 2.42 1.42 27.80
N GLY A 129 1.44 2.34 27.91
CA GLY A 129 0.05 2.03 28.15
C GLY A 129 -0.29 1.70 29.63
N VAL A 130 0.64 1.92 30.57
CA VAL A 130 0.30 1.80 31.99
C VAL A 130 -0.76 2.83 32.38
N ASN A 131 -0.63 4.04 31.83
CA ASN A 131 -1.63 5.08 31.92
C ASN A 131 -1.91 5.69 30.55
N TRP A 132 -3.17 6.03 30.30
CA TRP A 132 -3.63 6.76 29.14
C TRP A 132 -4.23 8.08 29.56
N PHE A 133 -3.79 9.19 28.96
CA PHE A 133 -4.23 10.54 29.27
C PHE A 133 -4.97 11.12 28.07
N SER A 134 -6.14 11.73 28.34
CA SER A 134 -6.89 12.43 27.29
C SER A 134 -6.18 13.73 26.90
N ILE A 135 -6.01 13.95 25.60
CA ILE A 135 -5.60 15.22 25.02
C ILE A 135 -6.87 16.05 24.83
N SER A 136 -7.12 17.03 25.73
CA SER A 136 -8.37 17.79 25.80
C SER A 136 -8.31 19.15 25.10
N ASN A 137 -7.14 19.64 24.73
CA ASN A 137 -6.92 20.96 24.09
C ASN A 137 -7.27 21.01 22.60
N ILE A 138 -8.03 20.04 22.11
CA ILE A 138 -8.53 19.96 20.73
C ILE A 138 -9.91 20.61 20.67
N VAL A 139 -10.05 21.66 19.86
CA VAL A 139 -11.27 22.45 19.74
C VAL A 139 -12.28 21.89 18.73
N TRP A 140 -11.82 21.09 17.77
CA TRP A 140 -12.67 20.51 16.72
C TRP A 140 -13.49 19.33 17.25
N ILE A 141 -14.79 19.32 16.93
CA ILE A 141 -15.72 18.26 17.36
C ILE A 141 -15.90 17.32 16.16
N VAL A 142 -14.95 16.40 15.98
CA VAL A 142 -14.94 15.42 14.90
C VAL A 142 -14.56 14.05 15.44
N ASP A 143 -14.91 13.01 14.73
CA ASP A 143 -14.42 11.67 14.98
C ASP A 143 -13.00 11.52 14.44
N PHE A 144 -12.06 11.07 15.27
CA PHE A 144 -10.72 10.76 14.83
C PHE A 144 -10.65 9.30 14.40
N LEU A 145 -10.13 9.04 13.20
CA LEU A 145 -10.22 7.74 12.54
C LEU A 145 -8.87 7.04 12.44
N SER A 146 -7.79 7.80 12.24
CA SER A 146 -6.45 7.23 12.14
C SER A 146 -5.39 8.20 12.66
N SER A 147 -4.21 7.67 12.96
CA SER A 147 -3.08 8.46 13.41
C SER A 147 -1.77 7.95 12.82
N LYS A 148 -0.80 8.87 12.70
CA LYS A 148 0.59 8.58 12.37
C LYS A 148 1.50 9.36 13.31
N ILE A 149 2.44 8.66 13.94
CA ILE A 149 3.52 9.26 14.72
C ILE A 149 4.78 9.18 13.85
N ILE A 150 5.40 10.33 13.59
CA ILE A 150 6.67 10.41 12.86
C ILE A 150 7.85 10.34 13.84
N ASP A 151 7.76 11.12 14.91
CA ASP A 151 8.74 11.17 15.99
C ASP A 151 8.05 11.61 17.30
N GLU A 152 8.79 11.87 18.36
CA GLU A 152 8.25 12.25 19.69
C GLU A 152 7.46 13.56 19.69
N ASN A 153 7.63 14.43 18.68
CA ASN A 153 7.00 15.74 18.57
C ASN A 153 5.95 15.82 17.47
N ASN A 154 6.12 15.07 16.38
CA ASN A 154 5.33 15.19 15.16
C ASN A 154 4.29 14.08 15.05
N TYR A 155 3.02 14.41 15.28
CA TYR A 155 1.88 13.50 15.14
C TYR A 155 0.87 14.07 14.17
N TYR A 156 0.22 13.18 13.43
CA TYR A 156 -0.87 13.48 12.51
C TYR A 156 -2.07 12.62 12.86
N VAL A 157 -3.26 13.19 12.79
CA VAL A 157 -4.53 12.49 13.01
C VAL A 157 -5.49 12.89 11.90
N THR A 158 -6.15 11.92 11.30
CA THR A 158 -7.23 12.13 10.34
C THR A 158 -8.57 11.81 10.96
N GLY A 159 -9.63 12.41 10.41
CA GLY A 159 -10.97 12.25 10.97
C GLY A 159 -12.09 12.43 9.97
N SER A 160 -13.31 12.52 10.48
CA SER A 160 -14.49 12.90 9.71
C SER A 160 -14.32 14.31 9.13
N ASP A 161 -15.18 14.64 8.15
CA ASP A 161 -15.25 15.97 7.53
C ASP A 161 -13.92 16.45 6.93
N SER A 162 -13.12 15.52 6.37
CA SER A 162 -11.81 15.77 5.77
C SER A 162 -10.78 16.46 6.69
N TYR A 163 -10.95 16.34 8.00
CA TYR A 163 -10.01 16.93 8.94
C TYR A 163 -8.69 16.15 8.99
N ILE A 164 -7.60 16.91 8.93
CA ILE A 164 -6.26 16.45 9.28
C ILE A 164 -5.75 17.42 10.36
N ILE A 165 -5.47 16.92 11.54
CA ILE A 165 -4.82 17.71 12.59
C ILE A 165 -3.39 17.25 12.79
N ARG A 166 -2.50 18.18 13.10
CA ARG A 166 -1.11 17.89 13.39
C ARG A 166 -0.60 18.63 14.60
N THR A 167 0.37 18.05 15.29
CA THR A 167 1.18 18.68 16.30
C THR A 167 2.66 18.59 15.91
N THR A 168 3.45 19.56 16.36
CA THR A 168 4.93 19.59 16.22
C THR A 168 5.62 19.70 17.58
N ASN A 169 4.86 19.52 18.67
CA ASN A 169 5.35 19.62 20.05
C ASN A 169 4.74 18.55 20.97
N GLY A 170 4.58 17.33 20.42
CA GLY A 170 4.17 16.17 21.19
C GLY A 170 2.72 16.19 21.70
N GLY A 171 1.84 16.99 21.08
CA GLY A 171 0.45 17.13 21.45
C GLY A 171 0.13 18.30 22.38
N ALA A 172 1.11 19.17 22.67
CA ALA A 172 0.87 20.36 23.47
C ALA A 172 0.00 21.39 22.74
N ASN A 173 0.17 21.52 21.43
CA ASN A 173 -0.67 22.33 20.56
C ASN A 173 -0.99 21.58 19.28
N TRP A 174 -2.18 21.85 18.72
CA TRP A 174 -2.65 21.24 17.48
C TRP A 174 -3.08 22.32 16.49
N ILE A 175 -2.80 22.07 15.22
CA ILE A 175 -3.31 22.85 14.09
C ILE A 175 -4.06 21.92 13.16
N SER A 176 -5.10 22.46 12.50
CA SER A 176 -5.93 21.67 11.57
C SER A 176 -5.77 22.15 10.15
N TYR A 177 -5.96 21.21 9.26
CA TYR A 177 -6.28 21.40 7.86
C TYR A 177 -7.63 20.74 7.59
N THR A 178 -8.47 21.36 6.77
CA THR A 178 -9.68 20.77 6.21
C THR A 178 -9.79 21.14 4.75
N HIS A 179 -10.26 20.20 3.94
CA HIS A 179 -10.51 20.44 2.51
C HIS A 179 -11.85 21.13 2.26
N GLY A 180 -12.72 21.23 3.28
CA GLY A 180 -14.06 21.80 3.14
C GLY A 180 -15.13 20.81 2.68
N GLU A 181 -14.77 19.55 2.44
CA GLU A 181 -15.69 18.46 2.15
C GLU A 181 -16.03 17.65 3.40
N VAL A 182 -17.20 16.98 3.39
CA VAL A 182 -17.67 16.17 4.54
C VAL A 182 -17.20 14.70 4.46
N ASN A 183 -16.22 14.40 3.61
CA ASN A 183 -15.74 13.05 3.37
C ASN A 183 -14.71 12.62 4.43
N PRO A 184 -14.91 11.50 5.16
CA PRO A 184 -13.96 11.05 6.16
C PRO A 184 -12.64 10.58 5.52
N LEU A 185 -11.53 10.85 6.22
CA LEU A 185 -10.19 10.36 5.91
C LEU A 185 -9.83 9.22 6.87
N PHE A 186 -9.69 8.01 6.33
CA PHE A 186 -9.50 6.78 7.12
C PHE A 186 -8.04 6.47 7.45
N THR A 187 -7.09 7.06 6.74
CA THR A 187 -5.66 6.78 6.97
C THR A 187 -4.78 7.96 6.59
N VAL A 188 -3.65 8.07 7.28
CA VAL A 188 -2.56 8.99 6.97
C VAL A 188 -1.22 8.26 7.06
N GLU A 189 -0.37 8.47 6.06
CA GLU A 189 0.95 7.85 6.00
C GLU A 189 1.98 8.87 5.47
N PHE A 190 3.23 8.76 5.90
CA PHE A 190 4.34 9.59 5.47
C PHE A 190 5.49 8.74 4.96
N ILE A 191 6.05 9.12 3.81
CA ILE A 191 7.23 8.45 3.23
C ILE A 191 8.54 9.07 3.72
N ASN A 192 8.49 10.30 4.20
CA ASN A 192 9.57 11.02 4.87
C ASN A 192 8.97 12.13 5.75
N ASN A 193 9.80 12.96 6.37
CA ASN A 193 9.34 14.03 7.27
C ASN A 193 8.53 15.14 6.57
N SER A 194 8.58 15.25 5.25
CA SER A 194 7.92 16.32 4.48
C SER A 194 6.76 15.83 3.63
N THR A 195 6.87 14.62 3.07
CA THR A 195 5.91 14.08 2.10
C THR A 195 5.02 13.05 2.75
N GLY A 196 3.72 13.30 2.68
CA GLY A 196 2.70 12.42 3.26
C GLY A 196 1.44 12.36 2.41
N PHE A 197 0.61 11.37 2.69
CA PHE A 197 -0.65 11.08 2.01
C PHE A 197 -1.74 10.77 3.02
N ALA A 198 -2.98 11.14 2.68
CA ALA A 198 -4.17 10.76 3.43
C ALA A 198 -5.24 10.29 2.45
N THR A 199 -5.96 9.22 2.81
CA THR A 199 -7.00 8.64 1.95
C THR A 199 -8.26 8.34 2.74
N GLY A 200 -9.38 8.27 2.03
CA GLY A 200 -10.66 8.06 2.69
C GLY A 200 -11.80 7.66 1.76
N CYS A 201 -12.99 8.11 2.13
CA CYS A 201 -14.22 7.86 1.36
C CYS A 201 -14.17 8.52 -0.02
N CYS A 202 -14.99 7.95 -0.92
CA CYS A 202 -15.40 8.60 -2.16
C CYS A 202 -14.24 8.97 -3.11
N GLY A 203 -13.16 8.18 -3.09
CA GLY A 203 -11.94 8.40 -3.88
C GLY A 203 -11.04 9.52 -3.34
N MET A 204 -11.30 10.00 -2.13
CA MET A 204 -10.48 11.03 -1.50
C MET A 204 -9.04 10.56 -1.35
N PHE A 205 -8.13 11.28 -2.00
CA PHE A 205 -6.70 11.07 -1.92
C PHE A 205 -5.99 12.42 -1.86
N MET A 206 -5.30 12.66 -0.78
CA MET A 206 -4.62 13.93 -0.51
C MET A 206 -3.13 13.71 -0.33
N SER A 207 -2.33 14.69 -0.71
CA SER A 207 -0.89 14.68 -0.50
C SER A 207 -0.36 16.00 0.05
N THR A 208 0.76 15.92 0.74
CA THR A 208 1.55 17.05 1.21
C THR A 208 3.02 16.84 0.85
N THR A 209 3.74 17.92 0.59
CA THR A 209 5.21 17.94 0.40
C THR A 209 5.91 18.88 1.40
N ASN A 210 5.15 19.43 2.36
CA ASN A 210 5.63 20.41 3.34
C ASN A 210 5.23 20.05 4.78
N ALA A 211 5.33 18.75 5.11
CA ALA A 211 5.04 18.21 6.44
C ALA A 211 3.60 18.50 6.91
N GLY A 212 2.62 18.51 5.98
CA GLY A 212 1.22 18.73 6.31
C GLY A 212 0.86 20.17 6.66
N VAL A 213 1.69 21.17 6.29
CA VAL A 213 1.30 22.58 6.37
C VAL A 213 0.14 22.85 5.43
N ASN A 214 0.23 22.31 4.21
CA ASN A 214 -0.82 22.31 3.21
C ASN A 214 -1.00 20.91 2.64
N TRP A 215 -2.22 20.62 2.22
CA TRP A 215 -2.58 19.38 1.55
C TRP A 215 -3.24 19.70 0.22
N SER A 216 -2.90 18.94 -0.81
CA SER A 216 -3.51 19.02 -2.13
C SER A 216 -4.31 17.76 -2.40
N GLN A 217 -5.52 17.90 -2.94
CA GLN A 217 -6.30 16.76 -3.38
C GLN A 217 -5.79 16.25 -4.72
N ASN A 218 -5.50 14.98 -4.78
CA ASN A 218 -5.10 14.26 -6.00
C ASN A 218 -6.24 13.35 -6.45
N PHE A 219 -6.82 13.59 -7.63
CA PHE A 219 -7.96 12.83 -8.16
C PHE A 219 -7.56 11.56 -8.94
N TYR A 220 -6.44 10.94 -8.60
CA TYR A 220 -5.86 9.85 -9.42
C TYR A 220 -6.46 8.47 -9.17
N LEU A 221 -7.17 8.28 -8.08
CA LEU A 221 -7.83 7.02 -7.76
C LEU A 221 -9.34 7.14 -7.97
N SER A 222 -9.94 6.15 -8.62
CA SER A 222 -11.31 6.12 -9.12
C SER A 222 -12.36 6.73 -8.21
N LEU A 223 -13.23 7.59 -8.77
CA LEU A 223 -14.43 8.12 -8.12
C LEU A 223 -15.32 6.98 -7.61
N GLY A 224 -15.80 7.09 -6.37
CA GLY A 224 -16.74 6.16 -5.76
C GLY A 224 -16.12 5.03 -4.92
N PHE A 225 -14.80 4.89 -4.86
CA PHE A 225 -14.14 3.92 -4.00
C PHE A 225 -13.79 4.50 -2.63
N THR A 226 -13.81 3.66 -1.61
CA THR A 226 -13.36 4.01 -0.26
C THR A 226 -12.04 3.31 0.02
N PHE A 227 -11.03 4.09 0.43
CA PHE A 227 -9.70 3.59 0.77
C PHE A 227 -9.55 3.56 2.30
N HIS A 228 -9.31 2.36 2.84
CA HIS A 228 -9.23 2.14 4.28
C HIS A 228 -7.79 2.03 4.80
N SER A 229 -6.85 1.68 3.93
CA SER A 229 -5.45 1.48 4.33
C SER A 229 -4.50 2.04 3.30
N LEU A 230 -3.48 2.72 3.77
CA LEU A 230 -2.36 3.22 2.97
C LEU A 230 -1.07 2.92 3.72
N LYS A 231 -0.11 2.27 3.06
CA LYS A 231 1.19 1.92 3.62
C LYS A 231 2.28 2.07 2.59
N PHE A 232 3.39 2.67 2.97
CA PHE A 232 4.62 2.70 2.20
C PHE A 232 5.68 1.81 2.87
N ILE A 233 6.40 1.03 2.07
CA ILE A 233 7.53 0.20 2.52
C ILE A 233 8.86 0.92 2.35
N ASN A 234 8.91 1.88 1.45
CA ASN A 234 10.05 2.78 1.21
C ASN A 234 9.53 4.07 0.57
N SER A 235 10.43 4.98 0.14
CA SER A 235 10.05 6.27 -0.43
C SER A 235 9.33 6.20 -1.78
N VAL A 236 9.37 5.07 -2.47
CA VAL A 236 8.79 4.91 -3.83
C VAL A 236 7.65 3.90 -3.87
N THR A 237 7.71 2.83 -3.05
CA THR A 237 6.73 1.73 -3.11
C THR A 237 5.70 1.85 -2.01
N GLY A 238 4.43 2.00 -2.41
CA GLY A 238 3.29 2.08 -1.52
C GLY A 238 2.12 1.20 -1.94
N TYR A 239 1.23 0.92 -1.00
CA TYR A 239 0.01 0.14 -1.19
C TYR A 239 -1.18 0.87 -0.61
N CYS A 240 -2.27 0.92 -1.36
CA CYS A 240 -3.53 1.50 -0.94
C CYS A 240 -4.64 0.47 -1.14
N ALA A 241 -5.44 0.18 -0.12
CA ALA A 241 -6.46 -0.85 -0.16
C ALA A 241 -7.82 -0.34 0.31
N GLY A 242 -8.90 -0.92 -0.22
CA GLY A 242 -10.24 -0.43 0.07
C GLY A 242 -11.38 -1.33 -0.41
N SER A 243 -12.48 -0.70 -0.77
CA SER A 243 -13.72 -1.36 -1.21
C SER A 243 -13.51 -2.23 -2.45
N ASN A 244 -14.41 -3.20 -2.64
CA ASN A 244 -14.47 -4.10 -3.80
C ASN A 244 -13.18 -4.91 -4.01
N GLY A 245 -12.52 -5.34 -2.93
CA GLY A 245 -11.30 -6.13 -2.98
C GLY A 245 -10.09 -5.41 -3.57
N MET A 246 -10.17 -4.10 -3.80
CA MET A 246 -9.12 -3.38 -4.51
C MET A 246 -7.90 -3.14 -3.65
N ILE A 247 -6.74 -3.47 -4.21
CA ILE A 247 -5.43 -3.11 -3.71
C ILE A 247 -4.69 -2.42 -4.86
N TYR A 248 -4.26 -1.20 -4.63
CA TYR A 248 -3.41 -0.44 -5.54
C TYR A 248 -1.97 -0.46 -5.05
N ARG A 249 -1.05 -0.50 -5.99
CA ARG A 249 0.39 -0.39 -5.74
C ARG A 249 0.95 0.84 -6.45
N SER A 250 1.77 1.60 -5.78
CA SER A 250 2.62 2.62 -6.38
C SER A 250 4.08 2.17 -6.35
N THR A 251 4.83 2.52 -7.38
CA THR A 251 6.29 2.41 -7.46
C THR A 251 6.93 3.77 -7.77
N SER A 252 6.15 4.84 -7.63
CA SER A 252 6.52 6.21 -7.98
C SER A 252 6.36 7.19 -6.81
N GLY A 253 6.49 6.70 -5.56
CA GLY A 253 6.33 7.55 -4.38
C GLY A 253 4.92 8.12 -4.22
N GLY A 254 3.89 7.40 -4.71
CA GLY A 254 2.49 7.83 -4.65
C GLY A 254 2.05 8.76 -5.80
N ALA A 255 2.91 9.03 -6.79
CA ALA A 255 2.53 9.83 -7.97
C ALA A 255 1.57 9.07 -8.89
N PHE A 256 1.72 7.75 -9.01
CA PHE A 256 0.86 6.85 -9.77
C PHE A 256 0.54 5.60 -8.96
N TRP A 257 -0.63 5.04 -9.22
CA TRP A 257 -1.14 3.86 -8.53
C TRP A 257 -1.72 2.88 -9.55
N ASP A 258 -1.27 1.65 -9.48
CA ASP A 258 -1.70 0.55 -10.32
C ASP A 258 -2.59 -0.41 -9.53
N SER A 259 -3.72 -0.82 -10.11
CA SER A 259 -4.56 -1.86 -9.50
C SER A 259 -3.85 -3.21 -9.58
N THR A 260 -3.90 -3.96 -8.48
CA THR A 260 -3.42 -5.34 -8.42
C THR A 260 -4.60 -6.31 -8.49
N VAL A 261 -4.35 -7.55 -8.88
CA VAL A 261 -5.41 -8.57 -8.98
C VAL A 261 -5.54 -9.32 -7.65
N THR A 262 -6.71 -9.24 -7.06
CA THR A 262 -7.07 -9.99 -5.83
C THR A 262 -8.06 -11.10 -6.14
N THR A 263 -8.27 -12.01 -5.18
CA THR A 263 -9.24 -13.13 -5.28
C THR A 263 -10.57 -12.84 -4.60
N THR A 264 -10.87 -11.58 -4.28
CA THR A 264 -12.06 -11.20 -3.50
C THR A 264 -12.65 -9.89 -3.96
N ASP A 265 -13.95 -9.74 -3.80
CA ASP A 265 -14.68 -8.46 -3.94
C ASP A 265 -14.97 -7.82 -2.57
N GLU A 266 -14.51 -8.46 -1.48
CA GLU A 266 -14.71 -7.96 -0.13
C GLU A 266 -13.87 -6.72 0.15
N THR A 267 -14.39 -5.80 0.95
CA THR A 267 -13.63 -4.60 1.37
C THR A 267 -12.36 -5.00 2.11
N ILE A 268 -11.22 -4.50 1.68
CA ILE A 268 -9.92 -4.65 2.34
C ILE A 268 -9.72 -3.49 3.31
N TYR A 269 -9.61 -3.80 4.60
CA TYR A 269 -9.49 -2.80 5.67
C TYR A 269 -8.04 -2.48 6.04
N SER A 270 -7.12 -3.42 5.82
CA SER A 270 -5.72 -3.20 6.18
C SER A 270 -4.79 -3.99 5.26
N VAL A 271 -3.68 -3.38 4.86
CA VAL A 271 -2.61 -4.00 4.08
C VAL A 271 -1.27 -3.70 4.73
N GLN A 272 -0.38 -4.69 4.75
CA GLN A 272 1.00 -4.51 5.20
C GLN A 272 1.94 -5.41 4.39
N MET A 273 3.03 -4.82 3.95
CA MET A 273 4.18 -5.54 3.39
C MET A 273 5.27 -5.65 4.47
N VAL A 274 5.98 -6.76 4.47
CA VAL A 274 7.17 -6.97 5.33
C VAL A 274 8.48 -6.83 4.54
N ASN A 275 8.39 -6.96 3.23
CA ASN A 275 9.46 -6.65 2.27
C ASN A 275 8.83 -6.37 0.89
N ASP A 276 9.65 -6.13 -0.14
CA ASP A 276 9.19 -5.76 -1.48
C ASP A 276 8.27 -6.81 -2.13
N ASN A 277 8.38 -8.08 -1.74
CA ASN A 277 7.65 -9.18 -2.35
C ASN A 277 6.53 -9.74 -1.47
N THR A 278 6.70 -9.74 -0.14
CA THR A 278 5.80 -10.47 0.75
C THR A 278 4.98 -9.53 1.61
N GLY A 279 3.66 -9.74 1.58
CA GLY A 279 2.73 -8.97 2.38
C GLY A 279 1.38 -9.66 2.55
N TRP A 280 0.55 -9.07 3.40
CA TRP A 280 -0.80 -9.55 3.71
C TRP A 280 -1.80 -8.40 3.70
N ALA A 281 -3.05 -8.76 3.44
CA ALA A 281 -4.19 -7.86 3.56
C ALA A 281 -5.33 -8.58 4.25
N VAL A 282 -6.15 -7.82 5.00
CA VAL A 282 -7.32 -8.36 5.70
C VAL A 282 -8.56 -7.53 5.41
N GLY A 283 -9.73 -8.18 5.44
CA GLY A 283 -10.95 -7.55 4.98
C GLY A 283 -12.24 -8.14 5.52
N GLY A 284 -13.34 -7.87 4.80
CA GLY A 284 -14.69 -8.37 5.05
C GLY A 284 -14.75 -9.90 5.09
N PHE A 285 -15.75 -10.44 5.76
CA PHE A 285 -16.05 -11.89 5.83
C PHE A 285 -14.84 -12.78 6.15
N GLY A 286 -13.93 -12.30 7.02
CA GLY A 286 -12.75 -13.05 7.42
C GLY A 286 -11.67 -13.14 6.32
N THR A 287 -11.74 -12.31 5.31
CA THR A 287 -10.76 -12.30 4.23
C THR A 287 -9.35 -12.07 4.77
N ILE A 288 -8.44 -12.96 4.42
CA ILE A 288 -6.99 -12.79 4.52
C ILE A 288 -6.40 -13.09 3.15
N LEU A 289 -5.64 -12.16 2.62
CA LEU A 289 -4.88 -12.32 1.38
C LEU A 289 -3.38 -12.29 1.70
N LYS A 290 -2.60 -13.03 0.92
CA LYS A 290 -1.13 -13.01 0.95
C LYS A 290 -0.59 -12.78 -0.46
N THR A 291 0.47 -12.01 -0.56
CA THR A 291 1.29 -11.92 -1.78
C THR A 291 2.72 -12.39 -1.51
N THR A 292 3.39 -12.91 -2.54
CA THR A 292 4.81 -13.30 -2.54
C THR A 292 5.58 -12.68 -3.70
N ASN A 293 4.92 -11.80 -4.47
CA ASN A 293 5.49 -11.09 -5.62
C ASN A 293 5.17 -9.57 -5.59
N GLY A 294 4.95 -9.03 -4.39
CA GLY A 294 4.67 -7.62 -4.20
C GLY A 294 3.28 -7.17 -4.65
N GLY A 295 2.36 -8.11 -5.00
CA GLY A 295 1.02 -7.76 -5.47
C GLY A 295 1.01 -6.90 -6.74
N GLY A 296 2.17 -6.70 -7.38
CA GLY A 296 2.29 -5.97 -8.63
C GLY A 296 1.74 -6.79 -9.79
N PRO A 297 1.31 -6.18 -10.91
CA PRO A 297 1.20 -6.92 -12.14
C PRO A 297 2.52 -7.67 -12.27
N GLY A 298 2.46 -8.96 -12.50
CA GLY A 298 3.65 -9.66 -12.92
C GLY A 298 4.15 -8.89 -14.14
N PHE A 299 5.10 -8.00 -13.93
CA PHE A 299 5.81 -7.45 -15.08
C PHE A 299 6.29 -8.67 -15.86
N PRO A 300 6.09 -8.75 -17.17
CA PRO A 300 6.74 -9.77 -17.94
C PRO A 300 8.18 -9.78 -17.49
N ILE A 301 8.70 -10.95 -17.12
CA ILE A 301 10.05 -11.11 -16.59
C ILE A 301 10.98 -10.24 -17.43
N GLY A 302 11.62 -9.22 -16.81
CA GLY A 302 12.58 -8.36 -17.48
C GLY A 302 12.19 -6.90 -17.75
N ILE A 303 11.15 -6.32 -17.11
CA ILE A 303 10.90 -4.87 -17.17
C ILE A 303 11.09 -4.25 -15.79
N GLU A 304 11.95 -3.23 -15.73
CA GLU A 304 12.19 -2.44 -14.53
C GLU A 304 11.96 -0.94 -14.81
N PRO A 305 11.32 -0.18 -13.91
CA PRO A 305 11.28 1.28 -14.01
C PRO A 305 12.67 1.86 -13.75
N VAL A 306 13.14 2.74 -14.63
CA VAL A 306 14.50 3.33 -14.57
C VAL A 306 14.51 4.71 -13.92
N SER A 307 13.35 5.42 -13.87
CA SER A 307 13.30 6.80 -13.37
C SER A 307 11.88 7.19 -12.93
N GLU A 308 11.80 8.08 -11.95
CA GLU A 308 10.55 8.72 -11.48
C GLU A 308 10.08 9.87 -12.39
N ILE A 309 10.83 10.21 -13.44
CA ILE A 309 10.49 11.29 -14.36
C ILE A 309 9.43 10.81 -15.35
N ILE A 310 8.34 11.56 -15.48
CA ILE A 310 7.32 11.30 -16.51
C ILE A 310 7.77 11.91 -17.83
N PRO A 311 8.00 11.09 -18.88
CA PRO A 311 8.38 11.57 -20.17
C PRO A 311 7.29 12.42 -20.82
N ARG A 312 7.68 13.41 -21.61
CA ARG A 312 6.75 14.26 -22.37
C ARG A 312 6.33 13.66 -23.72
N LYS A 313 7.00 12.58 -24.15
CA LYS A 313 6.73 11.89 -25.43
C LYS A 313 7.10 10.41 -25.30
N PHE A 314 6.51 9.57 -26.15
CA PHE A 314 6.97 8.20 -26.36
C PHE A 314 8.36 8.21 -26.99
N SER A 315 9.24 7.32 -26.57
CA SER A 315 10.58 7.13 -27.14
C SER A 315 11.01 5.68 -26.99
N LEU A 316 11.74 5.17 -27.96
CA LEU A 316 12.42 3.89 -27.90
C LEU A 316 13.93 4.18 -28.03
N TYR A 317 14.75 3.76 -27.05
CA TYR A 317 16.18 4.03 -27.09
C TYR A 317 16.95 2.86 -27.71
N GLN A 318 18.21 3.15 -28.10
CA GLN A 318 19.12 2.12 -28.58
C GLN A 318 19.44 1.16 -27.43
N ASN A 319 19.35 -0.15 -27.69
CA ASN A 319 19.71 -1.18 -26.73
C ASN A 319 21.20 -1.07 -26.33
N TYR A 320 21.51 -1.41 -25.10
CA TYR A 320 22.86 -1.43 -24.59
C TYR A 320 23.12 -2.67 -23.72
N PRO A 321 24.26 -3.37 -23.97
CA PRO A 321 25.24 -3.15 -25.05
C PRO A 321 24.66 -3.44 -26.46
N ASN A 322 25.25 -2.85 -27.50
CA ASN A 322 25.00 -3.19 -28.90
C ASN A 322 26.30 -3.01 -29.71
N PRO A 323 26.93 -4.05 -30.27
CA PRO A 323 26.51 -5.45 -30.22
C PRO A 323 26.45 -6.02 -28.81
N PHE A 324 25.65 -7.11 -28.60
CA PHE A 324 25.46 -7.75 -27.30
C PHE A 324 25.77 -9.26 -27.32
N ASN A 325 26.05 -9.83 -26.14
CA ASN A 325 26.35 -11.25 -25.94
C ASN A 325 26.06 -11.69 -24.49
N PRO A 326 25.14 -12.59 -24.21
CA PRO A 326 23.92 -12.84 -25.00
C PRO A 326 22.79 -11.88 -24.59
N VAL A 327 22.99 -11.01 -23.58
CA VAL A 327 21.96 -10.18 -22.96
C VAL A 327 22.13 -8.71 -23.33
N THR A 328 21.02 -8.02 -23.55
CA THR A 328 20.97 -6.57 -23.76
C THR A 328 19.74 -5.95 -23.11
N LYS A 329 19.83 -4.67 -22.80
CA LYS A 329 18.76 -3.87 -22.18
C LYS A 329 18.21 -2.86 -23.18
N ILE A 330 16.89 -2.71 -23.19
CA ILE A 330 16.14 -1.82 -24.08
C ILE A 330 15.37 -0.83 -23.19
N ILE A 331 15.71 0.44 -23.29
CA ILE A 331 15.02 1.51 -22.55
C ILE A 331 13.96 2.13 -23.45
N PHE A 332 12.80 2.48 -22.88
CA PHE A 332 11.72 3.14 -23.57
C PHE A 332 10.90 4.04 -22.64
N ASP A 333 10.37 5.13 -23.23
CA ASP A 333 9.57 6.12 -22.53
C ASP A 333 8.10 5.96 -22.86
N ILE A 334 7.26 6.00 -21.84
CA ILE A 334 5.80 6.02 -21.94
C ILE A 334 5.28 7.33 -21.38
N THR A 335 4.64 8.14 -22.22
CA THR A 335 4.07 9.43 -21.84
C THR A 335 2.64 9.28 -21.31
N ALA A 336 2.18 10.27 -20.55
CA ALA A 336 0.79 10.37 -20.13
C ALA A 336 -0.09 10.93 -21.27
N LYS A 337 -1.15 10.24 -21.65
CA LYS A 337 -2.25 10.77 -22.50
C LYS A 337 -3.24 11.63 -21.73
N GLY A 338 -3.19 11.61 -20.41
CA GLY A 338 -3.97 12.35 -19.42
C GLY A 338 -3.31 12.15 -18.06
N ARG A 339 -3.88 12.67 -16.98
CA ARG A 339 -3.23 12.62 -15.66
C ARG A 339 -3.14 11.22 -15.04
N SER A 340 -3.78 10.17 -15.59
CA SER A 340 -3.80 8.82 -15.00
C SER A 340 -4.09 7.66 -15.96
N GLU A 341 -3.98 7.88 -17.30
CA GLU A 341 -4.29 6.80 -18.23
C GLU A 341 -3.09 5.89 -18.48
N ARG A 342 -3.28 4.59 -18.27
CA ARG A 342 -2.36 3.56 -18.73
C ARG A 342 -2.36 3.51 -20.25
N THR A 343 -1.23 3.17 -20.82
CA THR A 343 -1.07 3.00 -22.26
C THR A 343 -0.83 1.51 -22.56
N LYS A 344 -1.64 0.94 -23.42
CA LYS A 344 -1.36 -0.40 -23.95
C LYS A 344 -0.12 -0.33 -24.83
N ILE A 345 0.87 -1.14 -24.49
CA ILE A 345 2.12 -1.23 -25.24
C ILE A 345 2.40 -2.66 -25.66
N ASN A 346 3.10 -2.80 -26.76
CA ASN A 346 3.75 -4.04 -27.17
C ASN A 346 5.20 -3.73 -27.53
N LEU A 347 6.15 -4.42 -26.90
CA LEU A 347 7.57 -4.42 -27.23
C LEU A 347 7.95 -5.81 -27.67
N SER A 348 8.24 -5.99 -28.95
CA SER A 348 8.55 -7.29 -29.55
C SER A 348 9.87 -7.25 -30.31
N VAL A 349 10.53 -8.43 -30.39
CA VAL A 349 11.78 -8.64 -31.12
C VAL A 349 11.49 -9.47 -32.35
N PHE A 350 12.11 -9.09 -33.49
CA PHE A 350 11.96 -9.70 -34.81
C PHE A 350 13.30 -10.06 -35.39
N ASP A 351 13.36 -11.13 -36.16
CA ASP A 351 14.50 -11.46 -37.01
C ASP A 351 14.51 -10.63 -38.32
N VAL A 352 15.52 -10.84 -39.15
CA VAL A 352 15.67 -10.14 -40.44
C VAL A 352 14.57 -10.44 -41.46
N THR A 353 13.80 -11.51 -41.25
CA THR A 353 12.66 -11.89 -42.12
C THR A 353 11.36 -11.20 -41.65
N GLY A 354 11.39 -10.52 -40.54
CA GLY A 354 10.21 -9.91 -39.90
C GLY A 354 9.40 -10.89 -39.06
N LYS A 355 9.91 -12.10 -38.78
CA LYS A 355 9.29 -13.05 -37.89
C LYS A 355 9.53 -12.61 -36.44
N GLN A 356 8.48 -12.53 -35.63
CA GLN A 356 8.60 -12.30 -34.22
C GLN A 356 9.29 -13.49 -33.53
N VAL A 357 10.38 -13.21 -32.82
CA VAL A 357 11.20 -14.20 -32.09
C VAL A 357 11.05 -14.07 -30.57
N ALA A 358 10.67 -12.90 -30.08
CA ALA A 358 10.31 -12.70 -28.66
C ALA A 358 9.26 -11.60 -28.52
N GLU A 359 8.43 -11.70 -27.48
CA GLU A 359 7.56 -10.64 -26.99
C GLU A 359 8.04 -10.28 -25.58
N LEU A 360 8.61 -9.08 -25.42
CA LEU A 360 9.19 -8.64 -24.16
C LEU A 360 8.13 -8.00 -23.27
N VAL A 361 7.20 -7.25 -23.89
CA VAL A 361 6.12 -6.55 -23.19
C VAL A 361 4.86 -6.61 -24.04
N ASN A 362 3.72 -6.94 -23.45
CA ASN A 362 2.40 -6.81 -24.08
C ASN A 362 1.35 -6.57 -22.98
N THR A 363 1.30 -5.34 -22.48
CA THR A 363 0.42 -5.00 -21.37
C THR A 363 0.10 -3.51 -21.34
N GLU A 364 -0.78 -3.11 -20.45
CA GLU A 364 -1.02 -1.70 -20.12
C GLU A 364 -0.09 -1.27 -18.99
N ILE A 365 0.69 -0.21 -19.19
CA ILE A 365 1.61 0.35 -18.19
C ILE A 365 1.38 1.83 -17.98
N ALA A 366 1.72 2.31 -16.77
CA ALA A 366 1.67 3.71 -16.39
C ALA A 366 2.70 4.53 -17.19
N PRO A 367 2.55 5.87 -17.28
CA PRO A 367 3.61 6.73 -17.79
C PRO A 367 4.89 6.60 -16.96
N GLY A 368 6.05 6.55 -17.62
CA GLY A 368 7.34 6.35 -16.96
C GLY A 368 8.44 6.00 -17.95
N ILE A 369 9.67 5.83 -17.45
CA ILE A 369 10.83 5.32 -18.18
C ILE A 369 11.05 3.88 -17.74
N TYR A 370 11.11 2.96 -18.69
CA TYR A 370 11.20 1.53 -18.44
C TYR A 370 12.40 0.90 -19.15
N GLU A 371 12.91 -0.17 -18.57
CA GLU A 371 13.94 -1.02 -19.15
C GLU A 371 13.40 -2.44 -19.31
N ALA A 372 13.60 -3.04 -20.47
CA ALA A 372 13.31 -4.44 -20.76
C ALA A 372 14.59 -5.18 -21.13
N GLU A 373 14.77 -6.39 -20.61
CA GLU A 373 15.90 -7.25 -20.95
C GLU A 373 15.55 -8.22 -22.08
N PHE A 374 16.46 -8.39 -23.02
CA PHE A 374 16.39 -9.43 -24.04
C PHE A 374 17.59 -10.38 -23.91
N ASP A 375 17.30 -11.65 -23.65
CA ASP A 375 18.29 -12.73 -23.65
C ASP A 375 18.29 -13.46 -24.99
N GLY A 376 19.35 -13.25 -25.76
CA GLY A 376 19.58 -13.90 -27.05
C GLY A 376 20.22 -15.28 -26.97
N SER A 377 20.37 -15.92 -25.79
CA SER A 377 21.06 -17.20 -25.62
C SER A 377 20.54 -18.31 -26.53
N ASN A 378 19.23 -18.30 -26.82
CA ASN A 378 18.58 -19.31 -27.67
C ASN A 378 18.46 -18.88 -29.16
N HIS A 379 19.06 -17.74 -29.55
CA HIS A 379 18.96 -17.19 -30.89
C HIS A 379 20.33 -17.19 -31.57
N PRO A 380 20.44 -17.40 -32.90
CA PRO A 380 21.70 -17.35 -33.62
C PRO A 380 22.29 -15.94 -33.66
N SER A 381 23.63 -15.83 -33.77
CA SER A 381 24.29 -14.53 -34.02
C SER A 381 23.71 -13.90 -35.30
N GLY A 382 23.47 -12.59 -35.24
CA GLY A 382 22.86 -11.90 -36.38
C GLY A 382 22.24 -10.55 -36.01
N VAL A 383 21.53 -9.99 -37.00
CA VAL A 383 20.79 -8.74 -36.85
C VAL A 383 19.36 -9.07 -36.43
N TYR A 384 18.90 -8.34 -35.42
CA TYR A 384 17.52 -8.36 -34.94
C TYR A 384 16.96 -6.94 -34.91
N TYR A 385 15.64 -6.85 -34.89
CA TYR A 385 14.92 -5.60 -34.74
C TYR A 385 13.99 -5.70 -33.54
N TYR A 386 13.87 -4.63 -32.74
CA TYR A 386 12.86 -4.53 -31.73
C TYR A 386 11.95 -3.34 -31.98
N ARG A 387 10.67 -3.50 -31.68
CA ARG A 387 9.62 -2.54 -32.01
C ARG A 387 8.76 -2.28 -30.80
N LEU A 388 8.64 -0.99 -30.43
CA LEU A 388 7.66 -0.52 -29.49
C LEU A 388 6.42 -0.04 -30.26
N THR A 389 5.26 -0.57 -29.90
CA THR A 389 3.97 -0.21 -30.47
C THR A 389 3.04 0.23 -29.36
N THR A 390 2.40 1.38 -29.51
CA THR A 390 1.32 1.87 -28.68
C THR A 390 0.19 2.36 -29.56
N GLU A 391 -0.95 2.78 -28.98
CA GLU A 391 -1.98 3.48 -29.74
C GLU A 391 -1.45 4.86 -30.20
N GLY A 392 -1.12 4.97 -31.47
CA GLY A 392 -0.64 6.21 -32.10
C GLY A 392 0.89 6.41 -32.10
N PHE A 393 1.68 5.41 -31.64
CA PHE A 393 3.13 5.47 -31.72
C PHE A 393 3.72 4.10 -32.09
N VAL A 394 4.63 4.09 -33.06
CA VAL A 394 5.41 2.92 -33.45
C VAL A 394 6.85 3.35 -33.73
N GLU A 395 7.81 2.74 -33.06
CA GLU A 395 9.22 2.92 -33.34
C GLU A 395 9.95 1.60 -33.38
N THR A 396 10.88 1.43 -34.34
CA THR A 396 11.67 0.20 -34.53
C THR A 396 13.15 0.55 -34.53
N ARG A 397 13.95 -0.26 -33.82
CA ARG A 397 15.41 -0.14 -33.77
C ARG A 397 16.10 -1.46 -34.07
N LYS A 398 17.35 -1.35 -34.52
CA LYS A 398 18.20 -2.50 -34.87
C LYS A 398 19.14 -2.83 -33.72
N MET A 399 19.37 -4.13 -33.46
CA MET A 399 20.39 -4.64 -32.56
C MET A 399 21.17 -5.79 -33.20
N VAL A 400 22.37 -6.08 -32.70
CA VAL A 400 23.27 -7.10 -33.21
C VAL A 400 23.69 -8.03 -32.10
N LEU A 401 23.34 -9.32 -32.25
CA LEU A 401 23.76 -10.38 -31.35
C LEU A 401 25.07 -11.01 -31.89
N LEU A 402 26.08 -11.05 -31.04
CA LEU A 402 27.34 -11.73 -31.27
C LEU A 402 27.53 -12.84 -30.24
N LYS A 403 27.71 -14.07 -30.67
CA LYS A 403 28.08 -15.20 -29.81
C LYS A 403 29.53 -15.56 -30.03
#